data_d6d2126514402a5b6b02b53ddf550c47
#
_entry.id   d6d2126514402a5b6b02b53ddf550c47
#
_cell.length_a   1.000
_cell.length_b   1.000
_cell.length_c   1.000
_cell.angle_alpha   90.00
_cell.angle_beta   90.00
_cell.angle_gamma   90.00
#
_symmetry.space_group_name_H-M   'P 1'
#
loop_
_entity.id
_entity.type
_entity.pdbx_description
1 polymer ?
#
loop_
_entity_poly.entity_id
_entity_poly.type
_entity_poly.pdbx_seq_one_letter_code
_entity_poly.pdbx_strand_id
1 'polypeptide(L)'
;MFMGPTGVVVDQLFQSVHLSRDEVYMTNLIKCRLPGNRKPKREEIERCSFYLDREIEIVRPRLLIPMGYYATCYLLDRYGLTHTPAKEQIGRLYVSGSFLIYPVRHPSALLHNPSLRDEMFKDFERIPLLSE
;
A
#
# COMPACT_ATOMS: atom_id res chain seq x y z
N MET A 1 5.38 12.03 -4.04
CA MET A 1 5.34 10.87 -3.15
C MET A 1 6.43 9.88 -3.54
N PHE A 2 7.08 9.27 -2.56
CA PHE A 2 8.23 8.38 -2.77
C PHE A 2 9.37 9.02 -3.54
N MET A 3 10.01 9.96 -2.90
CA MET A 3 11.22 10.62 -3.40
C MET A 3 12.45 10.00 -2.74
N GLY A 4 13.64 10.28 -3.28
CA GLY A 4 14.89 9.77 -2.75
C GLY A 4 15.05 8.27 -2.94
N PRO A 5 15.78 7.58 -2.02
CA PRO A 5 16.05 6.14 -2.16
C PRO A 5 14.79 5.28 -2.22
N THR A 6 13.76 5.62 -1.45
CA THR A 6 12.49 4.89 -1.49
C THR A 6 11.82 5.04 -2.86
N GLY A 7 11.90 6.23 -3.46
CA GLY A 7 11.37 6.45 -4.80
C GLY A 7 12.06 5.60 -5.86
N VAL A 8 13.36 5.39 -5.72
CA VAL A 8 14.11 4.52 -6.63
C VAL A 8 13.59 3.08 -6.55
N VAL A 9 13.33 2.59 -5.33
CA VAL A 9 12.78 1.25 -5.12
C VAL A 9 11.41 1.13 -5.77
N VAL A 10 10.54 2.12 -5.57
CA VAL A 10 9.21 2.13 -6.18
C VAL A 10 9.31 2.05 -7.70
N ASP A 11 10.19 2.86 -8.29
CA ASP A 11 10.37 2.85 -9.74
C ASP A 11 10.85 1.50 -10.26
N GLN A 12 11.78 0.86 -9.53
CA GLN A 12 12.27 -0.47 -9.91
C GLN A 12 11.17 -1.52 -9.85
N LEU A 13 10.35 -1.49 -8.80
CA LEU A 13 9.23 -2.42 -8.65
C LEU A 13 8.21 -2.21 -9.79
N PHE A 14 7.88 -0.97 -10.09
CA PHE A 14 6.94 -0.67 -11.16
C PHE A 14 7.48 -1.10 -12.52
N GLN A 15 8.77 -0.84 -12.79
CA GLN A 15 9.40 -1.24 -14.05
C GLN A 15 9.39 -2.76 -14.22
N SER A 16 9.56 -3.52 -13.14
CA SER A 16 9.59 -4.97 -13.20
C SER A 16 8.28 -5.58 -13.74
N VAL A 17 7.18 -4.84 -13.61
CA VAL A 17 5.85 -5.28 -14.08
C VAL A 17 5.31 -4.38 -15.19
N HIS A 18 6.17 -3.57 -15.81
CA HIS A 18 5.82 -2.65 -16.88
C HIS A 18 4.70 -1.67 -16.52
N LEU A 19 4.72 -1.19 -15.27
CA LEU A 19 3.75 -0.24 -14.75
C LEU A 19 4.39 1.13 -14.59
N SER A 20 3.69 2.18 -15.05
CA SER A 20 4.11 3.56 -14.86
C SER A 20 3.38 4.18 -13.67
N ARG A 21 4.01 5.15 -12.98
CA ARG A 21 3.33 5.90 -11.93
C ARG A 21 2.10 6.64 -12.43
N ASP A 22 2.06 6.98 -13.72
CA ASP A 22 0.91 7.67 -14.34
C ASP A 22 -0.31 6.77 -14.46
N GLU A 23 -0.12 5.45 -14.42
CA GLU A 23 -1.21 4.48 -14.54
C GLU A 23 -1.90 4.19 -13.22
N VAL A 24 -1.37 4.69 -12.10
CA VAL A 24 -1.89 4.43 -10.77
C VAL A 24 -2.14 5.74 -10.04
N TYR A 25 -3.09 5.71 -9.12
CA TYR A 25 -3.33 6.82 -8.20
C TYR A 25 -2.63 6.51 -6.89
N MET A 26 -1.63 7.31 -6.53
CA MET A 26 -0.84 7.12 -5.32
C MET A 26 -1.23 8.16 -4.27
N THR A 27 -1.43 7.70 -3.05
CA THR A 27 -1.82 8.58 -1.95
C THR A 27 -1.26 8.05 -0.63
N ASN A 28 -1.34 8.86 0.41
CA ASN A 28 -0.91 8.48 1.76
C ASN A 28 -2.10 8.32 2.68
N LEU A 29 -2.00 7.34 3.59
CA LEU A 29 -2.97 7.18 4.65
C LEU A 29 -3.03 8.42 5.54
N ILE A 30 -1.87 8.98 5.88
CA ILE A 30 -1.77 10.19 6.69
C ILE A 30 -1.32 11.32 5.80
N LYS A 31 -2.20 12.33 5.63
CA LYS A 31 -1.93 13.49 4.79
C LYS A 31 -1.11 14.55 5.52
N CYS A 32 -1.05 14.48 6.84
CA CYS A 32 -0.32 15.44 7.66
C CYS A 32 1.09 14.94 7.94
N ARG A 33 2.08 15.83 7.82
CA ARG A 33 3.45 15.48 8.15
C ARG A 33 3.60 15.35 9.68
N LEU A 34 4.12 14.23 10.13
CA LEU A 34 4.34 14.00 11.55
C LEU A 34 5.72 14.49 11.98
N PRO A 35 5.82 15.13 13.16
CA PRO A 35 7.12 15.57 13.68
C PRO A 35 8.08 14.41 13.87
N GLY A 36 9.34 14.59 13.43
CA GLY A 36 10.39 13.60 13.63
C GLY A 36 10.17 12.28 12.91
N ASN A 37 9.32 12.25 11.89
CA ASN A 37 8.99 11.03 11.14
C ASN A 37 8.59 9.86 12.05
N ARG A 38 7.96 10.18 13.19
CA ARG A 38 7.51 9.16 14.13
C ARG A 38 6.37 8.33 13.56
N LYS A 39 6.17 7.16 14.17
CA LYS A 39 5.06 6.30 13.79
C LYS A 39 3.73 7.00 14.08
N PRO A 40 2.72 6.84 13.18
CA PRO A 40 1.42 7.45 13.40
C PRO A 40 0.70 6.81 14.58
N LYS A 41 0.02 7.63 15.36
CA LYS A 41 -0.87 7.17 16.42
C LYS A 41 -2.22 6.83 15.83
N ARG A 42 -2.96 5.94 16.47
CA ARG A 42 -4.29 5.54 16.01
C ARG A 42 -5.21 6.75 15.80
N GLU A 43 -5.19 7.69 16.74
CA GLU A 43 -6.01 8.91 16.63
C GLU A 43 -5.67 9.75 15.42
N GLU A 44 -4.38 9.80 15.06
CA GLU A 44 -3.93 10.54 13.89
C GLU A 44 -4.38 9.86 12.60
N ILE A 45 -4.35 8.54 12.56
CA ILE A 45 -4.86 7.78 11.43
C ILE A 45 -6.35 8.04 11.27
N GLU A 46 -7.11 8.00 12.35
CA GLU A 46 -8.56 8.24 12.31
C GLU A 46 -8.90 9.64 11.81
N ARG A 47 -8.15 10.66 12.25
CA ARG A 47 -8.39 12.04 11.82
C ARG A 47 -8.04 12.27 10.36
N CYS A 48 -6.96 11.65 9.89
CA CYS A 48 -6.48 11.89 8.52
C CYS A 48 -7.11 10.96 7.50
N SER A 49 -7.72 9.85 7.93
CA SER A 49 -8.31 8.86 7.04
C SER A 49 -9.50 9.38 6.24
N PHE A 50 -10.13 10.45 6.70
CA PHE A 50 -11.23 11.08 5.99
C PHE A 50 -10.84 11.41 4.55
N TYR A 51 -9.62 11.91 4.33
CA TYR A 51 -9.16 12.27 2.99
C TYR A 51 -8.98 11.03 2.12
N LEU A 52 -8.44 9.96 2.69
CA LEU A 52 -8.28 8.70 1.95
C LEU A 52 -9.64 8.11 1.57
N ASP A 53 -10.60 8.11 2.48
CA ASP A 53 -11.93 7.59 2.20
C ASP A 53 -12.59 8.37 1.06
N ARG A 54 -12.43 9.70 1.05
CA ARG A 54 -12.95 10.53 -0.04
C ARG A 54 -12.26 10.24 -1.36
N GLU A 55 -10.95 10.04 -1.34
CA GLU A 55 -10.21 9.70 -2.55
C GLU A 55 -10.69 8.37 -3.14
N ILE A 56 -10.91 7.37 -2.30
CA ILE A 56 -11.42 6.08 -2.74
C ILE A 56 -12.82 6.21 -3.36
N GLU A 57 -13.68 7.02 -2.75
CA GLU A 57 -15.03 7.28 -3.29
C GLU A 57 -14.99 7.93 -4.67
N ILE A 58 -14.05 8.84 -4.87
CA ILE A 58 -13.93 9.59 -6.13
C ILE A 58 -13.26 8.75 -7.20
N VAL A 59 -12.14 8.10 -6.89
CA VAL A 59 -11.36 7.33 -7.85
C VAL A 59 -12.04 6.02 -8.22
N ARG A 60 -12.74 5.39 -7.27
CA ARG A 60 -13.41 4.09 -7.45
C ARG A 60 -12.48 3.03 -8.03
N PRO A 61 -11.37 2.74 -7.35
CA PRO A 61 -10.41 1.77 -7.86
C PRO A 61 -10.96 0.35 -7.84
N ARG A 62 -10.50 -0.49 -8.77
CA ARG A 62 -10.80 -1.92 -8.75
C ARG A 62 -9.85 -2.66 -7.82
N LEU A 63 -8.65 -2.12 -7.65
CA LEU A 63 -7.59 -2.73 -6.85
C LEU A 63 -6.96 -1.68 -5.95
N LEU A 64 -6.95 -1.96 -4.66
CA LEU A 64 -6.24 -1.17 -3.66
C LEU A 64 -5.00 -1.92 -3.24
N ILE A 65 -3.86 -1.23 -3.22
CA ILE A 65 -2.59 -1.82 -2.85
C ILE A 65 -2.02 -1.06 -1.66
N PRO A 66 -2.42 -1.43 -0.44
CA PRO A 66 -1.82 -0.82 0.75
C PRO A 66 -0.37 -1.23 0.87
N MET A 67 0.49 -0.26 1.10
CA MET A 67 1.93 -0.49 1.25
C MET A 67 2.32 -0.37 2.72
N GLY A 68 2.63 -1.50 3.34
CA GLY A 68 3.08 -1.56 4.71
C GLY A 68 1.96 -1.81 5.71
N TYR A 69 2.37 -1.94 6.98
CA TYR A 69 1.51 -2.39 8.06
C TYR A 69 0.32 -1.45 8.33
N TYR A 70 0.60 -0.15 8.46
CA TYR A 70 -0.44 0.79 8.86
C TYR A 70 -1.54 0.93 7.81
N ALA A 71 -1.15 1.07 6.54
CA ALA A 71 -2.12 1.17 5.46
C ALA A 71 -2.94 -0.11 5.33
N THR A 72 -2.30 -1.26 5.47
CA THR A 72 -2.97 -2.56 5.40
C THR A 72 -4.00 -2.71 6.52
N CYS A 73 -3.58 -2.45 7.76
CA CYS A 73 -4.49 -2.56 8.91
C CYS A 73 -5.66 -1.61 8.78
N TYR A 74 -5.42 -0.38 8.35
CA TYR A 74 -6.50 0.59 8.20
C TYR A 74 -7.54 0.11 7.19
N LEU A 75 -7.11 -0.34 6.02
CA LEU A 75 -8.05 -0.76 4.98
C LEU A 75 -8.80 -2.03 5.37
N LEU A 76 -8.13 -3.00 5.98
CA LEU A 76 -8.80 -4.22 6.42
C LEU A 76 -9.85 -3.92 7.50
N ASP A 77 -9.54 -3.04 8.45
CA ASP A 77 -10.50 -2.61 9.47
C ASP A 77 -11.66 -1.84 8.86
N ARG A 78 -11.35 -0.90 7.96
CA ARG A 78 -12.36 -0.02 7.35
C ARG A 78 -13.42 -0.80 6.60
N TYR A 79 -13.04 -1.90 5.96
CA TYR A 79 -13.96 -2.69 5.15
C TYR A 79 -14.38 -3.99 5.82
N GLY A 80 -14.13 -4.12 7.14
CA GLY A 80 -14.63 -5.24 7.93
C GLY A 80 -14.05 -6.60 7.56
N LEU A 81 -12.83 -6.62 7.03
CA LEU A 81 -12.19 -7.86 6.63
C LEU A 81 -11.51 -8.53 7.80
N THR A 82 -11.46 -9.87 7.76
CA THR A 82 -10.89 -10.67 8.83
C THR A 82 -9.42 -10.33 9.07
N HIS A 83 -9.08 -10.13 10.34
CA HIS A 83 -7.69 -9.90 10.71
C HIS A 83 -6.88 -11.18 10.59
N THR A 84 -5.80 -11.09 9.84
CA THR A 84 -4.77 -12.13 9.80
C THR A 84 -3.50 -11.56 10.44
N PRO A 85 -2.63 -12.43 10.98
CA PRO A 85 -1.34 -11.94 11.49
C PRO A 85 -0.58 -11.15 10.43
N ALA A 86 0.12 -10.10 10.85
CA ALA A 86 0.81 -9.19 9.92
C ALA A 86 1.70 -9.92 8.91
N LYS A 87 2.34 -11.02 9.35
CA LYS A 87 3.21 -11.82 8.48
C LYS A 87 2.45 -12.48 7.32
N GLU A 88 1.17 -12.75 7.53
CA GLU A 88 0.34 -13.45 6.54
C GLU A 88 -0.46 -12.51 5.67
N GLN A 89 -0.51 -11.21 5.99
CA GLN A 89 -1.27 -10.23 5.21
C GLN A 89 -0.60 -9.91 3.88
N ILE A 90 0.72 -9.86 3.87
CA ILE A 90 1.48 -9.46 2.69
C ILE A 90 1.36 -10.50 1.58
N GLY A 91 1.00 -10.03 0.38
CA GLY A 91 0.83 -10.91 -0.78
C GLY A 91 -0.48 -11.68 -0.79
N ARG A 92 -1.37 -11.43 0.18
CA ARG A 92 -2.67 -12.09 0.25
C ARG A 92 -3.75 -11.22 -0.39
N LEU A 93 -4.57 -11.81 -1.22
CA LEU A 93 -5.66 -11.10 -1.87
C LEU A 93 -6.91 -11.12 -0.99
N TYR A 94 -7.47 -9.94 -0.75
CA TYR A 94 -8.75 -9.78 -0.05
C TYR A 94 -9.79 -9.25 -1.03
N VAL A 95 -11.01 -9.75 -0.91
CA VAL A 95 -12.12 -9.31 -1.75
C VAL A 95 -13.10 -8.51 -0.88
N SER A 96 -13.41 -7.30 -1.31
CA SER A 96 -14.35 -6.43 -0.61
C SER A 96 -15.30 -5.78 -1.60
N GLY A 97 -16.54 -6.29 -1.67
CA GLY A 97 -17.56 -5.71 -2.53
C GLY A 97 -17.09 -5.58 -3.97
N SER A 98 -16.95 -4.34 -4.44
CA SER A 98 -16.62 -4.04 -5.83
C SER A 98 -15.12 -3.90 -6.10
N PHE A 99 -14.26 -4.09 -5.10
CA PHE A 99 -12.83 -3.96 -5.31
C PHE A 99 -12.03 -5.03 -4.56
N LEU A 100 -10.76 -5.14 -4.95
CA LEU A 100 -9.81 -6.06 -4.36
C LEU A 100 -8.79 -5.30 -3.53
N ILE A 101 -8.28 -5.91 -2.46
CA ILE A 101 -7.20 -5.34 -1.64
C ILE A 101 -6.03 -6.32 -1.68
N TYR A 102 -4.87 -5.83 -2.09
CA TYR A 102 -3.67 -6.64 -2.21
C TYR A 102 -2.51 -5.98 -1.47
N PRO A 103 -2.29 -6.32 -0.18
CA PRO A 103 -1.21 -5.72 0.61
C PRO A 103 0.17 -6.13 0.12
N VAL A 104 1.08 -5.15 0.10
CA VAL A 104 2.50 -5.40 -0.20
C VAL A 104 3.34 -4.73 0.88
N ARG A 105 4.62 -5.11 0.95
CA ARG A 105 5.55 -4.46 1.88
C ARG A 105 5.76 -3.01 1.47
N HIS A 106 5.99 -2.15 2.45
CA HIS A 106 6.37 -0.77 2.16
C HIS A 106 7.70 -0.77 1.39
N PRO A 107 7.85 0.05 0.33
CA PRO A 107 9.08 0.06 -0.46
C PRO A 107 10.35 0.30 0.36
N SER A 108 10.28 1.05 1.47
CA SER A 108 11.42 1.28 2.34
C SER A 108 11.95 -0.01 2.99
N ALA A 109 11.15 -1.07 3.04
CA ALA A 109 11.59 -2.33 3.64
C ALA A 109 12.82 -2.89 2.92
N LEU A 110 12.94 -2.68 1.61
CA LEU A 110 14.10 -3.14 0.84
C LEU A 110 15.38 -2.41 1.27
N LEU A 111 15.27 -1.14 1.66
CA LEU A 111 16.40 -0.34 2.12
C LEU A 111 16.91 -0.82 3.49
N HIS A 112 15.99 -1.28 4.34
CA HIS A 112 16.36 -1.77 5.67
C HIS A 112 16.80 -3.24 5.64
N ASN A 113 16.27 -4.02 4.70
CA ASN A 113 16.61 -5.44 4.57
C ASN A 113 16.67 -5.84 3.10
N PRO A 114 17.85 -5.71 2.45
CA PRO A 114 18.00 -6.04 1.04
C PRO A 114 17.67 -7.49 0.69
N SER A 115 17.68 -8.41 1.66
CA SER A 115 17.34 -9.81 1.41
C SER A 115 15.87 -10.01 1.03
N LEU A 116 15.02 -9.01 1.24
CA LEU A 116 13.61 -9.06 0.86
C LEU A 116 13.36 -8.80 -0.63
N ARG A 117 14.39 -8.47 -1.39
CA ARG A 117 14.26 -8.06 -2.79
C ARG A 117 13.45 -9.05 -3.63
N ASP A 118 13.81 -10.32 -3.58
CA ASP A 118 13.15 -11.32 -4.42
C ASP A 118 11.67 -11.48 -4.06
N GLU A 119 11.37 -11.51 -2.77
CA GLU A 119 9.99 -11.61 -2.30
C GLU A 119 9.15 -10.42 -2.69
N MET A 120 9.71 -9.21 -2.56
CA MET A 120 9.00 -7.99 -2.89
C MET A 120 8.71 -7.91 -4.39
N PHE A 121 9.66 -8.30 -5.24
CA PHE A 121 9.44 -8.31 -6.68
C PHE A 121 8.43 -9.37 -7.08
N LYS A 122 8.43 -10.53 -6.44
CA LYS A 122 7.43 -11.58 -6.67
C LYS A 122 6.01 -11.10 -6.30
N ASP A 123 5.89 -10.39 -5.19
CA ASP A 123 4.59 -9.85 -4.78
C ASP A 123 4.05 -8.89 -5.84
N PHE A 124 4.92 -8.07 -6.43
CA PHE A 124 4.52 -7.13 -7.47
C PHE A 124 4.14 -7.81 -8.79
N GLU A 125 4.71 -8.98 -9.09
CA GLU A 125 4.40 -9.70 -10.33
C GLU A 125 2.92 -10.05 -10.47
N ARG A 126 2.21 -10.18 -9.36
CA ARG A 126 0.78 -10.50 -9.35
C ARG A 126 -0.11 -9.32 -9.70
N ILE A 127 0.38 -8.10 -9.55
CA ILE A 127 -0.43 -6.89 -9.70
C ILE A 127 -1.06 -6.78 -11.09
N PRO A 128 -0.33 -6.97 -12.20
CA PRO A 128 -0.95 -6.88 -13.52
C PRO A 128 -2.08 -7.87 -13.72
N LEU A 129 -1.98 -9.07 -13.14
CA LEU A 129 -3.04 -10.08 -13.24
C LEU A 129 -4.29 -9.69 -12.47
N LEU A 130 -4.11 -9.03 -11.32
CA LEU A 130 -5.22 -8.61 -10.47
C LEU A 130 -5.94 -7.37 -11.01
N SER A 131 -5.27 -6.57 -11.82
CA SER A 131 -5.82 -5.32 -12.35
C SER A 131 -6.54 -5.49 -13.69
N GLU A 132 -6.56 -6.69 -14.23
CA GLU A 132 -7.31 -7.01 -15.46
C GLU A 132 -8.82 -7.09 -15.23
#